data_a24f46f5dbfb2a2cccc432b47fbd675a
#
_entry.id   a24f46f5dbfb2a2cccc432b47fbd675a
#
_cell.length_a   1.000
_cell.length_b   1.000
_cell.length_c   1.000
_cell.angle_alpha   90.00
_cell.angle_beta   90.00
_cell.angle_gamma   90.00
#
_symmetry.space_group_name_H-M   'P 1'
#
loop_
_entity.id
_entity.type
_entity.pdbx_description
1 polymer ?
#
loop_
_entity_poly.entity_id
_entity_poly.type
_entity_poly.pdbx_seq_one_letter_code
_entity_poly.pdbx_strand_id
1 'polypeptide(L)'
;WDIDEEAGTKSVRDIKEQEVYMGDIPLMTKNATFVINGVERVVVSQMHRSPGVFFDHDFGKNHVSGKYLFNARIIPYRGSWLDFEHDAKNNIHARIDRKRKFPVTTLFKCLLSSASENYIRKCEASKIEPDTKKIQGMTGEEILGVFYKFIEFKKGKHGWNSKLDMNFYKGKVLNYSILDSNTGKVVLEKGTKINQRFINEIQQKKINIYCIEEESLIGKFLASDIINEQNGKIYFEAGFEIDEELIAFLNQNKITKIYVLKVDNIDIGSYIRNTFQLDKARSREEALFEIFKILRPGEPPTIETAELLFNNLFFNADRYD
;
A
#
# COMPACT_ATOMS: atom_id res chain seq x y z
N TRP A 1 -41.13 -9.07 -1.52
CA TRP A 1 -40.47 -8.71 -2.74
C TRP A 1 -41.26 -9.25 -3.93
N ASP A 2 -41.62 -8.41 -4.86
CA ASP A 2 -42.11 -8.83 -6.17
C ASP A 2 -40.89 -8.94 -7.10
N ILE A 3 -40.75 -10.10 -7.73
CA ILE A 3 -39.68 -10.40 -8.66
C ILE A 3 -40.29 -10.31 -10.07
N ASP A 4 -39.82 -9.36 -10.84
CA ASP A 4 -40.12 -9.28 -12.27
C ASP A 4 -39.11 -10.19 -13.00
N GLU A 5 -39.59 -11.37 -13.41
CA GLU A 5 -38.71 -12.37 -14.06
C GLU A 5 -38.26 -11.92 -15.46
N GLU A 6 -38.97 -11.02 -16.13
CA GLU A 6 -38.60 -10.52 -17.46
C GLU A 6 -37.58 -9.40 -17.38
N ALA A 7 -37.67 -8.52 -16.37
CA ALA A 7 -36.76 -7.40 -16.17
C ALA A 7 -35.61 -7.70 -15.19
N GLY A 8 -35.65 -8.83 -14.47
CA GLY A 8 -34.63 -9.20 -13.47
C GLY A 8 -34.59 -8.26 -12.27
N THR A 9 -35.60 -7.42 -12.07
CA THR A 9 -35.67 -6.43 -11.00
C THR A 9 -36.48 -6.94 -9.81
N LYS A 10 -36.05 -6.55 -8.59
CA LYS A 10 -36.76 -6.82 -7.35
C LYS A 10 -37.34 -5.52 -6.80
N SER A 11 -38.64 -5.41 -6.72
CA SER A 11 -39.32 -4.30 -6.07
C SER A 11 -39.84 -4.67 -4.68
N VAL A 12 -39.85 -3.70 -3.77
CA VAL A 12 -40.43 -3.90 -2.42
C VAL A 12 -41.96 -3.89 -2.55
N ARG A 13 -42.58 -5.00 -2.27
CA ARG A 13 -44.06 -5.13 -2.34
C ARG A 13 -44.73 -4.46 -1.17
N ASP A 14 -44.21 -4.68 0.04
CA ASP A 14 -44.82 -4.18 1.27
C ASP A 14 -43.76 -4.09 2.37
N ILE A 15 -43.84 -3.07 3.22
CA ILE A 15 -43.03 -2.91 4.42
C ILE A 15 -43.98 -3.14 5.60
N LYS A 16 -43.75 -4.24 6.32
CA LYS A 16 -44.50 -4.55 7.55
C LYS A 16 -43.69 -4.11 8.74
N GLU A 17 -44.26 -3.22 9.53
CA GLU A 17 -43.72 -2.76 10.80
C GLU A 17 -44.45 -3.44 11.94
N GLN A 18 -43.72 -3.88 12.94
CA GLN A 18 -44.27 -4.50 14.14
C GLN A 18 -43.44 -4.08 15.34
N GLU A 19 -44.10 -3.63 16.38
CA GLU A 19 -43.44 -3.42 17.68
C GLU A 19 -43.21 -4.78 18.35
N VAL A 20 -41.95 -5.00 18.75
CA VAL A 20 -41.50 -6.21 19.43
C VAL A 20 -40.98 -5.84 20.80
N TYR A 21 -41.50 -6.50 21.85
CA TYR A 21 -40.99 -6.33 23.19
C TYR A 21 -39.56 -6.88 23.30
N MET A 22 -38.61 -6.01 23.63
CA MET A 22 -37.18 -6.35 23.70
C MET A 22 -36.72 -6.56 25.15
N GLY A 23 -37.49 -6.19 26.12
CA GLY A 23 -37.16 -6.29 27.55
C GLY A 23 -37.37 -4.96 28.28
N ASP A 24 -37.22 -5.00 29.61
CA ASP A 24 -37.27 -3.82 30.46
C ASP A 24 -35.94 -3.15 30.64
N ILE A 25 -35.91 -1.84 30.58
CA ILE A 25 -34.72 -1.04 30.88
C ILE A 25 -34.93 -0.44 32.29
N PRO A 26 -33.99 -0.67 33.25
CA PRO A 26 -34.13 -0.14 34.61
C PRO A 26 -34.13 1.40 34.57
N LEU A 27 -35.04 2.00 35.32
CA LEU A 27 -35.07 3.46 35.51
C LEU A 27 -33.96 3.91 36.45
N MET A 28 -33.32 5.02 36.10
CA MET A 28 -32.35 5.66 36.96
C MET A 28 -33.06 6.37 38.14
N THR A 29 -32.56 6.13 39.34
CA THR A 29 -33.04 6.82 40.55
C THR A 29 -32.57 8.30 40.62
N LYS A 30 -33.12 9.06 41.58
CA LYS A 30 -32.72 10.44 41.78
C LYS A 30 -31.22 10.60 42.13
N ASN A 31 -30.59 9.54 42.66
CA ASN A 31 -29.18 9.51 43.06
C ASN A 31 -28.26 8.99 41.93
N ALA A 32 -28.73 8.92 40.72
CA ALA A 32 -28.01 8.37 39.55
C ALA A 32 -27.59 6.87 39.74
N THR A 33 -28.40 6.11 40.44
CA THR A 33 -28.23 4.68 40.62
C THR A 33 -29.33 3.89 39.92
N PHE A 34 -29.11 2.59 39.75
CA PHE A 34 -30.07 1.65 39.16
C PHE A 34 -30.35 0.53 40.15
N VAL A 35 -31.60 0.14 40.32
CA VAL A 35 -31.96 -1.03 41.13
C VAL A 35 -32.04 -2.25 40.22
N ILE A 36 -31.11 -3.19 40.40
CA ILE A 36 -31.06 -4.43 39.60
C ILE A 36 -31.03 -5.60 40.59
N ASN A 37 -32.04 -6.49 40.43
CA ASN A 37 -32.23 -7.65 41.37
C ASN A 37 -32.28 -7.23 42.83
N GLY A 38 -32.92 -6.11 43.15
CA GLY A 38 -33.06 -5.61 44.51
C GLY A 38 -31.79 -4.94 45.08
N VAL A 39 -30.74 -4.81 44.30
CA VAL A 39 -29.47 -4.16 44.71
C VAL A 39 -29.30 -2.86 43.95
N GLU A 40 -28.99 -1.82 44.70
CA GLU A 40 -28.66 -0.50 44.13
C GLU A 40 -27.26 -0.53 43.50
N ARG A 41 -27.19 -0.19 42.22
CA ARG A 41 -25.93 -0.20 41.42
C ARG A 41 -25.70 1.11 40.74
N VAL A 42 -24.45 1.42 40.48
CA VAL A 42 -24.04 2.63 39.78
C VAL A 42 -23.17 2.25 38.56
N VAL A 43 -23.28 3.02 37.49
CA VAL A 43 -22.42 2.85 36.32
C VAL A 43 -21.05 3.45 36.67
N VAL A 44 -20.00 2.66 36.51
CA VAL A 44 -18.60 3.08 36.75
C VAL A 44 -17.91 3.26 35.40
N SER A 45 -17.11 4.32 35.27
CA SER A 45 -16.27 4.51 34.09
C SER A 45 -15.28 3.36 33.97
N GLN A 46 -15.19 2.78 32.79
CA GLN A 46 -14.25 1.72 32.46
C GLN A 46 -13.07 2.31 31.71
N MET A 47 -11.86 1.95 32.16
CA MET A 47 -10.66 2.30 31.42
C MET A 47 -10.57 1.50 30.13
N HIS A 48 -10.25 2.17 29.04
CA HIS A 48 -9.98 1.56 27.76
C HIS A 48 -8.70 2.15 27.14
N ARG A 49 -8.14 1.49 26.15
CA ARG A 49 -6.99 2.02 25.42
C ARG A 49 -7.42 3.29 24.67
N SER A 50 -6.61 4.35 24.76
CA SER A 50 -6.90 5.61 24.05
C SER A 50 -6.90 5.40 22.54
N PRO A 51 -7.72 6.16 21.78
CA PRO A 51 -7.60 6.21 20.32
C PRO A 51 -6.23 6.74 19.92
N GLY A 52 -5.75 6.32 18.76
CA GLY A 52 -4.48 6.78 18.21
C GLY A 52 -3.73 5.70 17.43
N VAL A 53 -2.51 6.04 17.03
CA VAL A 53 -1.60 5.15 16.34
C VAL A 53 -0.49 4.73 17.30
N PHE A 54 -0.30 3.43 17.46
CA PHE A 54 0.68 2.82 18.34
C PHE A 54 1.69 2.04 17.53
N PHE A 55 2.98 2.30 17.78
CA PHE A 55 4.08 1.56 17.19
C PHE A 55 4.72 0.70 18.26
N ASP A 56 4.99 -0.55 17.93
CA ASP A 56 5.58 -1.51 18.86
C ASP A 56 6.47 -2.51 18.12
N HIS A 57 7.22 -3.33 18.84
CA HIS A 57 8.03 -4.41 18.29
C HIS A 57 8.15 -5.56 19.31
N ASP A 58 8.49 -6.74 18.81
CA ASP A 58 8.55 -7.99 19.58
C ASP A 58 9.85 -8.19 20.36
N PHE A 59 10.76 -7.23 20.37
CA PHE A 59 12.12 -7.33 20.97
C PHE A 59 12.94 -8.51 20.42
N GLY A 60 12.67 -8.96 19.20
CA GLY A 60 13.36 -10.09 18.57
C GLY A 60 13.03 -11.46 19.18
N LYS A 61 11.97 -11.57 19.99
CA LYS A 61 11.61 -12.83 20.67
C LYS A 61 11.00 -13.87 19.74
N ASN A 62 10.36 -13.42 18.66
CA ASN A 62 9.62 -14.31 17.76
C ASN A 62 10.45 -14.83 16.58
N HIS A 63 11.71 -14.41 16.46
CA HIS A 63 12.59 -14.85 15.38
C HIS A 63 13.93 -15.37 15.90
N VAL A 64 14.38 -16.53 15.38
CA VAL A 64 15.62 -17.21 15.81
C VAL A 64 16.87 -16.33 15.67
N SER A 65 16.91 -15.44 14.65
CA SER A 65 18.04 -14.51 14.44
C SER A 65 17.99 -13.27 15.34
N GLY A 66 17.02 -13.13 16.25
CA GLY A 66 16.83 -11.93 17.06
C GLY A 66 16.35 -10.70 16.28
N LYS A 67 15.84 -10.88 15.06
CA LYS A 67 15.31 -9.79 14.23
C LYS A 67 14.08 -9.20 14.88
N TYR A 68 14.06 -7.87 15.03
CA TYR A 68 12.89 -7.13 15.50
C TYR A 68 11.78 -7.17 14.44
N LEU A 69 10.60 -7.61 14.83
CA LEU A 69 9.38 -7.56 14.03
C LEU A 69 8.55 -6.37 14.51
N PHE A 70 8.42 -5.37 13.66
CA PHE A 70 7.69 -4.15 13.96
C PHE A 70 6.22 -4.32 13.67
N ASN A 71 5.38 -3.66 14.46
CA ASN A 71 3.96 -3.56 14.22
C ASN A 71 3.47 -2.13 14.45
N ALA A 72 2.39 -1.78 13.76
CA ALA A 72 1.67 -0.54 13.96
C ALA A 72 0.19 -0.85 14.12
N ARG A 73 -0.47 -0.21 15.06
CA ARG A 73 -1.89 -0.40 15.35
C ARG A 73 -2.61 0.93 15.35
N ILE A 74 -3.65 1.02 14.54
CA ILE A 74 -4.56 2.15 14.51
C ILE A 74 -5.79 1.78 15.32
N ILE A 75 -6.05 2.53 16.38
CA ILE A 75 -7.22 2.38 17.24
C ILE A 75 -8.09 3.62 17.07
N PRO A 76 -9.27 3.51 16.45
CA PRO A 76 -10.22 4.61 16.35
C PRO A 76 -10.92 4.83 17.68
N TYR A 77 -11.56 5.99 17.86
CA TYR A 77 -12.46 6.22 19.00
C TYR A 77 -13.64 5.25 18.94
N ARG A 78 -14.22 5.07 17.78
CA ARG A 78 -15.30 4.14 17.50
C ARG A 78 -15.08 3.52 16.11
N GLY A 79 -14.88 2.22 16.04
CA GLY A 79 -14.68 1.52 14.77
C GLY A 79 -13.76 0.32 14.89
N SER A 80 -13.40 -0.25 13.75
CA SER A 80 -12.56 -1.42 13.64
C SER A 80 -11.09 -1.08 13.82
N TRP A 81 -10.37 -1.93 14.55
CA TRP A 81 -8.93 -1.80 14.71
C TRP A 81 -8.21 -2.25 13.43
N LEU A 82 -7.18 -1.52 13.04
CA LEU A 82 -6.34 -1.86 11.90
C LEU A 82 -4.90 -2.05 12.37
N ASP A 83 -4.41 -3.28 12.25
CA ASP A 83 -3.06 -3.66 12.62
C ASP A 83 -2.21 -3.87 11.36
N PHE A 84 -0.98 -3.36 11.36
CA PHE A 84 0.05 -3.64 10.38
C PHE A 84 1.17 -4.43 11.05
N GLU A 85 1.53 -5.58 10.49
CA GLU A 85 2.52 -6.48 11.06
C GLU A 85 3.61 -6.81 10.04
N HIS A 86 4.87 -6.65 10.42
CA HIS A 86 6.00 -7.17 9.66
C HIS A 86 6.19 -8.66 9.95
N ASP A 87 6.45 -9.44 8.92
CA ASP A 87 6.83 -10.84 9.07
C ASP A 87 8.35 -11.04 9.02
N ALA A 88 8.79 -12.26 9.35
CA ALA A 88 10.20 -12.63 9.30
C ALA A 88 10.81 -12.57 7.88
N LYS A 89 9.98 -12.67 6.84
CA LYS A 89 10.37 -12.65 5.43
C LYS A 89 10.38 -11.25 4.81
N ASN A 90 10.28 -10.20 5.63
CA ASN A 90 10.23 -8.81 5.17
C ASN A 90 8.97 -8.44 4.37
N ASN A 91 7.83 -9.04 4.70
CA ASN A 91 6.55 -8.65 4.14
C ASN A 91 5.72 -7.91 5.19
N ILE A 92 4.80 -7.08 4.73
CA ILE A 92 3.88 -6.35 5.59
C ILE A 92 2.46 -6.87 5.37
N HIS A 93 1.83 -7.25 6.47
CA HIS A 93 0.46 -7.73 6.47
C HIS A 93 -0.44 -6.73 7.19
N ALA A 94 -1.67 -6.61 6.73
CA ALA A 94 -2.73 -5.91 7.42
C ALA A 94 -3.67 -6.92 8.10
N ARG A 95 -4.30 -6.49 9.19
CA ARG A 95 -5.29 -7.25 9.93
C ARG A 95 -6.38 -6.31 10.43
N ILE A 96 -7.62 -6.64 10.20
CA ILE A 96 -8.78 -5.88 10.66
C ILE A 96 -9.43 -6.65 11.79
N ASP A 97 -9.69 -5.99 12.93
CA ASP A 97 -10.35 -6.55 14.12
C ASP A 97 -9.77 -7.90 14.56
N ARG A 98 -8.45 -8.06 14.52
CA ARG A 98 -7.73 -9.30 14.86
C ARG A 98 -8.15 -10.53 14.06
N LYS A 99 -8.81 -10.35 12.91
CA LYS A 99 -9.16 -11.44 12.01
C LYS A 99 -7.92 -11.94 11.24
N ARG A 100 -8.10 -12.79 10.25
CA ARG A 100 -6.99 -13.34 9.44
C ARG A 100 -6.21 -12.20 8.76
N LYS A 101 -4.90 -12.28 8.78
CA LYS A 101 -4.01 -11.33 8.12
C LYS A 101 -3.99 -11.54 6.60
N PHE A 102 -3.78 -10.46 5.88
CA PHE A 102 -3.65 -10.42 4.43
C PHE A 102 -2.55 -9.42 4.02
N PRO A 103 -2.02 -9.48 2.79
CA PRO A 103 -1.01 -8.52 2.32
C PRO A 103 -1.51 -7.08 2.42
N VAL A 104 -0.69 -6.16 2.92
CA VAL A 104 -1.09 -4.75 3.04
C VAL A 104 -1.41 -4.12 1.68
N THR A 105 -0.78 -4.60 0.62
CA THR A 105 -1.01 -4.15 -0.76
C THR A 105 -2.44 -4.41 -1.23
N THR A 106 -3.06 -5.50 -0.76
CA THR A 106 -4.49 -5.77 -1.00
C THR A 106 -5.37 -4.64 -0.43
N LEU A 107 -5.04 -4.13 0.78
CA LEU A 107 -5.75 -2.98 1.35
C LEU A 107 -5.57 -1.72 0.49
N PHE A 108 -4.35 -1.44 0.05
CA PHE A 108 -4.08 -0.27 -0.78
C PHE A 108 -4.75 -0.34 -2.16
N LYS A 109 -4.85 -1.52 -2.76
CA LYS A 109 -5.60 -1.72 -4.02
C LYS A 109 -7.10 -1.46 -3.88
N CYS A 110 -7.68 -1.57 -2.67
CA CYS A 110 -9.06 -1.18 -2.42
C CYS A 110 -9.26 0.34 -2.41
N LEU A 111 -8.21 1.12 -2.09
CA LEU A 111 -8.25 2.57 -2.13
C LEU A 111 -8.33 3.06 -3.58
N LEU A 112 -8.90 4.23 -3.77
CA LEU A 112 -9.04 4.80 -5.10
C LEU A 112 -7.68 5.26 -5.65
N SER A 113 -7.47 5.04 -6.95
CA SER A 113 -6.34 5.65 -7.65
C SER A 113 -6.53 7.17 -7.76
N SER A 114 -5.43 7.91 -7.86
CA SER A 114 -5.46 9.37 -8.05
C SER A 114 -6.27 9.80 -9.28
N ALA A 115 -6.27 8.98 -10.33
CA ALA A 115 -7.07 9.20 -11.54
C ALA A 115 -8.57 9.04 -11.25
N SER A 116 -8.95 8.01 -10.48
CA SER A 116 -10.34 7.73 -10.09
C SER A 116 -10.88 8.79 -9.13
N GLU A 117 -10.08 9.23 -8.16
CA GLU A 117 -10.47 10.35 -7.27
C GLU A 117 -10.76 11.63 -8.06
N ASN A 118 -9.88 11.98 -8.99
CA ASN A 118 -10.06 13.15 -9.84
C ASN A 118 -11.29 13.01 -10.75
N TYR A 119 -11.58 11.81 -11.23
CA TYR A 119 -12.78 11.51 -12.01
C TYR A 119 -14.05 11.70 -11.17
N ILE A 120 -14.11 11.12 -9.97
CA ILE A 120 -15.24 11.26 -9.04
C ILE A 120 -15.50 12.72 -8.69
N ARG A 121 -14.45 13.49 -8.33
CA ARG A 121 -14.57 14.93 -8.05
C ARG A 121 -15.14 15.74 -9.22
N LYS A 122 -14.76 15.37 -10.46
CA LYS A 122 -15.33 16.01 -11.67
C LYS A 122 -16.80 15.64 -11.86
N CYS A 123 -17.18 14.40 -11.61
CA CYS A 123 -18.56 13.95 -11.68
C CYS A 123 -19.43 14.67 -10.62
N GLU A 124 -18.96 14.79 -9.40
CA GLU A 124 -19.62 15.53 -8.31
C GLU A 124 -19.83 17.01 -8.67
N ALA A 125 -18.79 17.66 -9.19
CA ALA A 125 -18.87 19.05 -9.63
C ALA A 125 -19.89 19.25 -10.77
N SER A 126 -20.04 18.25 -11.63
CA SER A 126 -20.98 18.23 -12.76
C SER A 126 -22.35 17.68 -12.40
N LYS A 127 -22.56 17.21 -11.17
CA LYS A 127 -23.79 16.51 -10.70
C LYS A 127 -24.16 15.29 -11.56
N ILE A 128 -23.15 14.56 -12.04
CA ILE A 128 -23.30 13.34 -12.83
C ILE A 128 -22.92 12.16 -11.94
N GLU A 129 -23.68 11.08 -11.96
CA GLU A 129 -23.29 9.85 -11.25
C GLU A 129 -22.03 9.25 -11.89
N PRO A 130 -21.00 8.91 -11.08
CA PRO A 130 -19.78 8.31 -11.60
C PRO A 130 -20.03 6.89 -12.13
N ASP A 131 -19.50 6.61 -13.31
CA ASP A 131 -19.52 5.26 -13.88
C ASP A 131 -18.58 4.35 -13.08
N THR A 132 -19.14 3.36 -12.40
CA THR A 132 -18.39 2.42 -11.54
C THR A 132 -17.30 1.66 -12.31
N LYS A 133 -17.49 1.40 -13.62
CA LYS A 133 -16.50 0.74 -14.46
C LYS A 133 -15.21 1.55 -14.67
N LYS A 134 -15.26 2.85 -14.46
CA LYS A 134 -14.10 3.76 -14.56
C LYS A 134 -13.38 3.95 -13.24
N ILE A 135 -13.91 3.42 -12.16
CA ILE A 135 -13.32 3.53 -10.83
C ILE A 135 -12.30 2.40 -10.65
N GLN A 136 -11.04 2.78 -10.58
CA GLN A 136 -9.92 1.86 -10.39
C GLN A 136 -9.28 2.07 -9.01
N GLY A 137 -8.73 1.00 -8.47
CA GLY A 137 -7.91 1.06 -7.26
C GLY A 137 -6.52 1.60 -7.55
N MET A 138 -5.75 1.85 -6.48
CA MET A 138 -4.35 2.25 -6.61
C MET A 138 -3.57 1.24 -7.44
N THR A 139 -2.84 1.75 -8.43
CA THR A 139 -1.95 0.93 -9.28
C THR A 139 -0.69 0.54 -8.52
N GLY A 140 0.06 -0.46 -9.04
CA GLY A 140 1.35 -0.83 -8.48
C GLY A 140 2.34 0.33 -8.41
N GLU A 141 2.38 1.16 -9.45
CA GLU A 141 3.20 2.37 -9.51
C GLU A 141 2.82 3.38 -8.42
N GLU A 142 1.52 3.63 -8.23
CA GLU A 142 1.03 4.55 -7.21
C GLU A 142 1.38 4.04 -5.80
N ILE A 143 1.13 2.75 -5.52
CA ILE A 143 1.47 2.14 -4.23
C ILE A 143 2.99 2.26 -3.96
N LEU A 144 3.82 1.86 -4.92
CA LEU A 144 5.27 1.95 -4.77
C LEU A 144 5.74 3.40 -4.65
N GLY A 145 5.11 4.34 -5.36
CA GLY A 145 5.41 5.77 -5.32
C GLY A 145 5.12 6.45 -3.97
N VAL A 146 4.18 5.90 -3.18
CA VAL A 146 3.93 6.38 -1.82
C VAL A 146 5.10 6.07 -0.88
N PHE A 147 5.72 4.89 -1.02
CA PHE A 147 6.75 4.41 -0.10
C PHE A 147 8.18 4.64 -0.59
N TYR A 148 8.40 4.70 -1.91
CA TYR A 148 9.71 4.78 -2.51
C TYR A 148 9.85 6.00 -3.40
N LYS A 149 11.03 6.59 -3.40
CA LYS A 149 11.42 7.56 -4.43
C LYS A 149 11.86 6.81 -5.68
N PHE A 150 11.57 7.38 -6.85
CA PHE A 150 11.96 6.82 -8.14
C PHE A 150 13.25 7.48 -8.63
N ILE A 151 14.12 6.66 -9.21
CA ILE A 151 15.34 7.10 -9.89
C ILE A 151 15.14 6.89 -11.38
N GLU A 152 15.24 7.96 -12.15
CA GLU A 152 15.20 7.90 -13.61
C GLU A 152 16.57 7.49 -14.16
N PHE A 153 16.60 6.45 -14.97
CA PHE A 153 17.76 6.03 -15.75
C PHE A 153 17.49 6.21 -17.24
N LYS A 154 18.41 6.87 -17.92
CA LYS A 154 18.39 7.06 -19.38
C LYS A 154 19.59 6.37 -20.01
N LYS A 155 19.37 5.61 -21.07
CA LYS A 155 20.43 4.93 -21.81
C LYS A 155 21.34 5.95 -22.47
N GLY A 156 22.63 5.89 -22.16
CA GLY A 156 23.69 6.75 -22.72
C GLY A 156 24.69 5.93 -23.50
N LYS A 157 25.80 6.58 -23.90
CA LYS A 157 26.87 5.93 -24.71
C LYS A 157 27.68 4.90 -23.91
N HIS A 158 27.84 5.10 -22.59
CA HIS A 158 28.70 4.29 -21.72
C HIS A 158 27.91 3.44 -20.73
N GLY A 159 26.59 3.45 -20.78
CA GLY A 159 25.68 2.74 -19.87
C GLY A 159 24.45 3.56 -19.54
N TRP A 160 23.89 3.37 -18.36
CA TRP A 160 22.66 4.03 -17.92
C TRP A 160 22.96 5.25 -17.04
N ASN A 161 22.51 6.41 -17.49
CA ASN A 161 22.74 7.71 -16.85
C ASN A 161 21.61 8.07 -15.90
N SER A 162 21.95 8.61 -14.74
CA SER A 162 20.99 9.14 -13.77
C SER A 162 21.51 10.38 -13.07
N LYS A 163 20.61 11.15 -12.45
CA LYS A 163 20.99 12.29 -11.62
C LYS A 163 21.66 11.80 -10.33
N LEU A 164 22.78 12.42 -9.99
CA LEU A 164 23.56 12.06 -8.82
C LEU A 164 23.02 12.76 -7.57
N ASP A 165 22.50 11.97 -6.62
CA ASP A 165 22.11 12.44 -5.28
C ASP A 165 23.13 11.93 -4.24
N MET A 166 24.17 12.72 -4.02
CA MET A 166 25.25 12.33 -3.11
C MET A 166 24.81 12.19 -1.65
N ASN A 167 23.78 12.88 -1.23
CA ASN A 167 23.27 12.76 0.14
C ASN A 167 22.70 11.37 0.43
N PHE A 168 22.17 10.72 -0.57
CA PHE A 168 21.69 9.33 -0.47
C PHE A 168 22.83 8.33 -0.19
N TYR A 169 23.99 8.58 -0.75
CA TYR A 169 25.15 7.68 -0.63
C TYR A 169 26.03 7.97 0.60
N LYS A 170 25.78 9.05 1.31
CA LYS A 170 26.58 9.44 2.48
C LYS A 170 26.59 8.35 3.54
N GLY A 171 27.80 7.92 3.93
CA GLY A 171 28.00 6.87 4.95
C GLY A 171 27.84 5.44 4.44
N LYS A 172 27.37 5.24 3.19
CA LYS A 172 27.12 3.92 2.59
C LYS A 172 28.34 3.45 1.79
N VAL A 173 28.39 2.13 1.60
CA VAL A 173 29.38 1.49 0.72
C VAL A 173 28.72 1.25 -0.64
N LEU A 174 29.40 1.65 -1.70
CA LEU A 174 28.88 1.45 -3.06
C LEU A 174 28.90 -0.02 -3.46
N ASN A 175 27.78 -0.53 -3.93
CA ASN A 175 27.67 -1.89 -4.47
C ASN A 175 28.02 -1.99 -5.96
N TYR A 176 28.24 -0.85 -6.63
CA TYR A 176 28.61 -0.73 -8.04
C TYR A 176 29.52 0.47 -8.25
N SER A 177 30.25 0.47 -9.37
CA SER A 177 31.10 1.60 -9.75
C SER A 177 30.27 2.73 -10.34
N ILE A 178 30.63 3.96 -10.00
CA ILE A 178 30.03 5.16 -10.58
C ILE A 178 30.98 5.71 -11.64
N LEU A 179 30.47 5.85 -12.87
CA LEU A 179 31.20 6.36 -14.03
C LEU A 179 30.79 7.82 -14.32
N ASP A 180 31.66 8.58 -14.90
CA ASP A 180 31.33 9.89 -15.48
C ASP A 180 30.54 9.66 -16.79
N SER A 181 29.34 10.24 -16.89
CA SER A 181 28.48 10.11 -18.05
C SER A 181 29.08 10.59 -19.38
N ASN A 182 30.04 11.54 -19.34
CA ASN A 182 30.65 12.12 -20.50
C ASN A 182 31.90 11.37 -20.99
N THR A 183 32.72 10.93 -20.04
CA THR A 183 34.03 10.33 -20.35
C THR A 183 34.07 8.82 -20.22
N GLY A 184 33.07 8.22 -19.54
CA GLY A 184 33.03 6.78 -19.22
C GLY A 184 34.08 6.34 -18.20
N LYS A 185 34.86 7.28 -17.64
CA LYS A 185 35.90 6.94 -16.64
C LYS A 185 35.28 6.69 -15.28
N VAL A 186 35.82 5.74 -14.53
CA VAL A 186 35.42 5.46 -13.16
C VAL A 186 35.72 6.67 -12.26
N VAL A 187 34.68 7.19 -11.63
CA VAL A 187 34.76 8.28 -10.65
C VAL A 187 34.86 7.71 -9.24
N LEU A 188 34.07 6.67 -8.95
CA LEU A 188 34.08 5.96 -7.68
C LEU A 188 34.02 4.48 -7.95
N GLU A 189 34.86 3.69 -7.31
CA GLU A 189 34.88 2.23 -7.44
C GLU A 189 33.89 1.55 -6.52
N LYS A 190 33.40 0.39 -6.93
CA LYS A 190 32.62 -0.53 -6.08
C LYS A 190 33.40 -0.82 -4.79
N GLY A 191 32.69 -0.87 -3.66
CA GLY A 191 33.29 -1.08 -2.33
C GLY A 191 33.75 0.21 -1.64
N THR A 192 33.74 1.37 -2.31
CA THR A 192 34.12 2.64 -1.69
C THR A 192 33.08 3.11 -0.69
N LYS A 193 33.49 3.43 0.53
CA LYS A 193 32.64 4.06 1.53
C LYS A 193 32.57 5.56 1.29
N ILE A 194 31.39 6.08 1.03
CA ILE A 194 31.18 7.50 0.73
C ILE A 194 31.22 8.33 2.02
N ASN A 195 32.26 9.16 2.14
CA ASN A 195 32.40 10.12 3.21
C ASN A 195 32.21 11.56 2.70
N GLN A 196 32.20 12.52 3.61
CA GLN A 196 32.01 13.94 3.28
C GLN A 196 33.08 14.47 2.33
N ARG A 197 34.30 13.93 2.38
CA ARG A 197 35.42 14.33 1.49
C ARG A 197 35.10 14.00 0.04
N PHE A 198 34.65 12.79 -0.25
CA PHE A 198 34.21 12.37 -1.60
C PHE A 198 33.03 13.20 -2.12
N ILE A 199 32.08 13.53 -1.25
CA ILE A 199 30.95 14.38 -1.63
C ILE A 199 31.45 15.74 -2.09
N ASN A 200 32.35 16.36 -1.35
CA ASN A 200 32.97 17.66 -1.69
C ASN A 200 33.78 17.59 -3.00
N GLU A 201 34.56 16.54 -3.21
CA GLU A 201 35.31 16.33 -4.46
C GLU A 201 34.40 16.24 -5.69
N ILE A 202 33.32 15.50 -5.61
CA ILE A 202 32.36 15.35 -6.72
C ILE A 202 31.66 16.67 -6.99
N GLN A 203 31.26 17.40 -5.93
CA GLN A 203 30.67 18.74 -6.07
C GLN A 203 31.60 19.72 -6.72
N GLN A 204 32.90 19.71 -6.36
CA GLN A 204 33.92 20.55 -7.00
C GLN A 204 34.09 20.21 -8.48
N LYS A 205 34.03 18.94 -8.85
CA LYS A 205 34.08 18.48 -10.25
C LYS A 205 32.77 18.74 -11.01
N LYS A 206 31.72 19.28 -10.36
CA LYS A 206 30.39 19.58 -10.94
C LYS A 206 29.76 18.40 -11.67
N ILE A 207 29.97 17.18 -11.18
CA ILE A 207 29.39 15.98 -11.74
C ILE A 207 27.97 15.85 -11.20
N ASN A 208 26.99 16.21 -12.03
CA ASN A 208 25.56 16.15 -11.68
C ASN A 208 24.86 14.89 -12.22
N ILE A 209 25.47 14.24 -13.21
CA ILE A 209 24.96 13.04 -13.85
C ILE A 209 26.04 11.96 -13.76
N TYR A 210 25.65 10.79 -13.31
CA TYR A 210 26.51 9.63 -13.27
C TYR A 210 25.99 8.54 -14.21
N CYS A 211 26.89 7.65 -14.60
CA CYS A 211 26.61 6.49 -15.40
C CYS A 211 26.89 5.22 -14.60
N ILE A 212 26.08 4.20 -14.82
CA ILE A 212 26.33 2.84 -14.32
C ILE A 212 26.30 1.86 -15.49
N GLU A 213 27.04 0.77 -15.35
CA GLU A 213 27.03 -0.33 -16.30
C GLU A 213 25.68 -1.06 -16.27
N GLU A 214 25.30 -1.72 -17.37
CA GLU A 214 24.04 -2.45 -17.47
C GLU A 214 23.94 -3.55 -16.40
N GLU A 215 25.02 -4.24 -16.12
CA GLU A 215 25.07 -5.27 -15.07
C GLU A 215 24.78 -4.74 -13.67
N SER A 216 25.07 -3.46 -13.43
CA SER A 216 24.79 -2.78 -12.15
C SER A 216 23.30 -2.48 -11.93
N LEU A 217 22.46 -2.67 -12.94
CA LEU A 217 21.01 -2.60 -12.82
C LEU A 217 20.41 -3.90 -12.29
N ILE A 218 21.10 -5.04 -12.46
CA ILE A 218 20.63 -6.34 -11.99
C ILE A 218 20.42 -6.32 -10.48
N GLY A 219 19.29 -6.85 -10.03
CA GLY A 219 18.89 -6.86 -8.64
C GLY A 219 18.25 -5.57 -8.14
N LYS A 220 18.09 -4.55 -8.99
CA LYS A 220 17.24 -3.38 -8.70
C LYS A 220 15.81 -3.66 -9.13
N PHE A 221 14.87 -2.83 -8.68
CA PHE A 221 13.44 -3.03 -8.90
C PHE A 221 12.87 -1.93 -9.78
N LEU A 222 12.05 -2.32 -10.77
CA LEU A 222 11.30 -1.36 -11.59
C LEU A 222 10.35 -0.55 -10.72
N ALA A 223 10.28 0.75 -10.99
CA ALA A 223 9.35 1.64 -10.31
C ALA A 223 8.05 1.85 -11.10
N SER A 224 8.10 1.67 -12.43
CA SER A 224 6.96 1.83 -13.32
C SER A 224 6.81 0.63 -14.25
N ASP A 225 5.60 0.44 -14.75
CA ASP A 225 5.31 -0.59 -15.73
C ASP A 225 6.04 -0.33 -17.04
N ILE A 226 6.52 -1.38 -17.69
CA ILE A 226 7.04 -1.31 -19.06
C ILE A 226 5.92 -1.74 -20.00
N ILE A 227 5.38 -0.75 -20.72
CA ILE A 227 4.19 -0.89 -21.56
C ILE A 227 4.58 -0.77 -23.02
N ASN A 228 3.95 -1.57 -23.87
CA ASN A 228 4.02 -1.37 -25.32
C ASN A 228 3.13 -0.19 -25.71
N GLU A 229 3.73 0.90 -26.20
CA GLU A 229 3.01 2.11 -26.60
C GLU A 229 1.98 1.89 -27.73
N GLN A 230 2.14 0.84 -28.55
CA GLN A 230 1.25 0.59 -29.67
C GLN A 230 -0.03 -0.17 -29.29
N ASN A 231 0.06 -1.14 -28.38
CA ASN A 231 -1.05 -2.01 -28.02
C ASN A 231 -1.46 -1.96 -26.55
N GLY A 232 -0.78 -1.16 -25.73
CA GLY A 232 -1.05 -1.01 -24.31
C GLY A 232 -0.72 -2.25 -23.47
N LYS A 233 -0.06 -3.28 -24.03
CA LYS A 233 0.29 -4.50 -23.30
C LYS A 233 1.43 -4.21 -22.33
N ILE A 234 1.23 -4.60 -21.07
CA ILE A 234 2.28 -4.55 -20.05
C ILE A 234 3.20 -5.75 -20.26
N TYR A 235 4.48 -5.49 -20.43
CA TYR A 235 5.51 -6.52 -20.51
C TYR A 235 6.06 -6.89 -19.14
N PHE A 236 6.35 -5.87 -18.33
CA PHE A 236 6.85 -6.03 -16.97
C PHE A 236 6.13 -5.05 -16.06
N GLU A 237 5.65 -5.55 -14.92
CA GLU A 237 4.93 -4.75 -13.93
C GLU A 237 5.90 -4.02 -13.00
N ALA A 238 5.44 -2.92 -12.41
CA ALA A 238 6.16 -2.21 -11.36
C ALA A 238 6.49 -3.15 -10.19
N GLY A 239 7.69 -3.01 -9.61
CA GLY A 239 8.19 -3.91 -8.59
C GLY A 239 8.90 -5.15 -9.13
N PHE A 240 8.94 -5.37 -10.45
CA PHE A 240 9.70 -6.47 -11.04
C PHE A 240 11.21 -6.28 -10.78
N GLU A 241 11.92 -7.36 -10.47
CA GLU A 241 13.37 -7.34 -10.28
C GLU A 241 14.07 -7.37 -11.63
N ILE A 242 14.99 -6.45 -11.84
CA ILE A 242 15.73 -6.36 -13.08
C ILE A 242 16.71 -7.53 -13.15
N ASP A 243 16.51 -8.38 -14.11
CA ASP A 243 17.34 -9.54 -14.45
C ASP A 243 17.97 -9.39 -15.85
N GLU A 244 18.74 -10.37 -16.25
CA GLU A 244 19.38 -10.41 -17.58
C GLU A 244 18.35 -10.44 -18.72
N GLU A 245 17.22 -11.12 -18.52
CA GLU A 245 16.16 -11.22 -19.52
C GLU A 245 15.52 -9.84 -19.78
N LEU A 246 15.25 -9.10 -18.73
CA LEU A 246 14.71 -7.74 -18.85
C LEU A 246 15.71 -6.81 -19.51
N ILE A 247 17.01 -6.89 -19.20
CA ILE A 247 18.04 -6.08 -19.86
C ILE A 247 18.10 -6.39 -21.36
N ALA A 248 18.09 -7.68 -21.74
CA ALA A 248 18.03 -8.10 -23.14
C ALA A 248 16.77 -7.56 -23.83
N PHE A 249 15.63 -7.61 -23.17
CA PHE A 249 14.37 -7.07 -23.68
C PHE A 249 14.42 -5.55 -23.90
N LEU A 250 14.98 -4.79 -22.93
CA LEU A 250 15.17 -3.34 -23.06
C LEU A 250 16.02 -2.98 -24.28
N ASN A 251 17.07 -3.78 -24.52
CA ASN A 251 17.98 -3.58 -25.65
C ASN A 251 17.32 -3.89 -26.99
N GLN A 252 16.58 -5.00 -27.09
CA GLN A 252 15.85 -5.40 -28.30
C GLN A 252 14.78 -4.41 -28.69
N ASN A 253 14.01 -3.90 -27.72
CA ASN A 253 12.92 -2.96 -27.95
C ASN A 253 13.37 -1.50 -27.97
N LYS A 254 14.69 -1.24 -27.87
CA LYS A 254 15.28 0.12 -27.88
C LYS A 254 14.65 1.04 -26.83
N ILE A 255 14.30 0.50 -25.66
CA ILE A 255 13.79 1.28 -24.53
C ILE A 255 14.97 2.05 -23.92
N THR A 256 14.91 3.36 -23.97
CA THR A 256 16.00 4.25 -23.55
C THR A 256 15.79 4.86 -22.19
N LYS A 257 14.65 4.62 -21.54
CA LYS A 257 14.27 5.23 -20.28
C LYS A 257 13.57 4.23 -19.40
N ILE A 258 14.04 4.11 -18.16
CA ILE A 258 13.41 3.30 -17.11
C ILE A 258 13.37 4.06 -15.79
N TYR A 259 12.42 3.71 -14.94
CA TYR A 259 12.36 4.16 -13.57
C TYR A 259 12.64 3.00 -12.63
N VAL A 260 13.46 3.24 -11.62
CA VAL A 260 13.92 2.22 -10.67
C VAL A 260 13.64 2.71 -9.25
N LEU A 261 13.23 1.79 -8.38
CA LEU A 261 12.97 2.08 -6.96
C LEU A 261 14.28 2.44 -6.25
N LYS A 262 14.24 3.51 -5.45
CA LYS A 262 15.36 3.92 -4.60
C LYS A 262 15.36 3.08 -3.31
N VAL A 263 15.84 1.85 -3.42
CA VAL A 263 15.99 0.89 -2.31
C VAL A 263 17.47 0.63 -2.08
N ASP A 264 17.91 0.60 -0.84
CA ASP A 264 19.31 0.34 -0.47
C ASP A 264 19.50 -0.81 0.52
N ASN A 265 18.41 -1.37 1.03
CA ASN A 265 18.38 -2.45 2.03
C ASN A 265 19.11 -2.13 3.35
N ILE A 266 19.48 -0.87 3.57
CA ILE A 266 20.09 -0.36 4.81
C ILE A 266 19.06 0.50 5.53
N ASP A 267 18.71 1.65 4.93
CA ASP A 267 17.71 2.59 5.48
C ASP A 267 16.33 2.35 4.91
N ILE A 268 16.26 1.95 3.63
CA ILE A 268 15.02 1.71 2.89
C ILE A 268 15.03 0.27 2.38
N GLY A 269 14.26 -0.59 3.05
CA GLY A 269 14.09 -1.99 2.66
C GLY A 269 12.99 -2.18 1.62
N SER A 270 13.01 -3.31 0.92
CA SER A 270 12.05 -3.67 -0.13
C SER A 270 10.72 -4.26 0.39
N TYR A 271 10.30 -3.91 1.60
CA TYR A 271 9.17 -4.56 2.30
C TYR A 271 7.86 -4.51 1.52
N ILE A 272 7.46 -3.32 1.05
CA ILE A 272 6.21 -3.15 0.28
C ILE A 272 6.32 -3.87 -1.08
N ARG A 273 7.47 -3.76 -1.75
CA ARG A 273 7.71 -4.48 -3.01
C ARG A 273 7.60 -6.00 -2.84
N ASN A 274 8.19 -6.54 -1.78
CA ASN A 274 8.10 -7.98 -1.50
C ASN A 274 6.67 -8.40 -1.19
N THR A 275 5.94 -7.57 -0.44
CA THR A 275 4.52 -7.80 -0.15
C THR A 275 3.68 -7.76 -1.42
N PHE A 276 4.00 -6.84 -2.34
CA PHE A 276 3.30 -6.72 -3.62
C PHE A 276 3.39 -7.98 -4.47
N GLN A 277 4.54 -8.67 -4.44
CA GLN A 277 4.72 -9.96 -5.14
C GLN A 277 3.93 -11.13 -4.52
N LEU A 278 3.66 -11.07 -3.21
CA LEU A 278 2.83 -12.08 -2.53
C LEU A 278 1.34 -11.87 -2.76
N ASP A 279 0.95 -10.69 -3.15
CA ASP A 279 -0.45 -10.29 -3.32
C ASP A 279 -1.02 -10.92 -4.59
N LYS A 280 -2.08 -11.71 -4.41
CA LYS A 280 -2.77 -12.40 -5.50
C LYS A 280 -3.79 -11.53 -6.21
N ALA A 281 -4.30 -10.49 -5.53
CA ALA A 281 -5.28 -9.59 -6.09
C ALA A 281 -4.63 -8.71 -7.18
N ARG A 282 -5.17 -8.74 -8.39
CA ARG A 282 -4.69 -7.93 -9.52
C ARG A 282 -5.52 -6.68 -9.78
N SER A 283 -6.76 -6.68 -9.30
CA SER A 283 -7.70 -5.59 -9.47
C SER A 283 -8.27 -5.12 -8.13
N ARG A 284 -8.90 -3.95 -8.12
CA ARG A 284 -9.63 -3.43 -6.97
C ARG A 284 -10.77 -4.37 -6.55
N GLU A 285 -11.48 -4.94 -7.50
CA GLU A 285 -12.58 -5.86 -7.27
C GLU A 285 -12.11 -7.13 -6.55
N GLU A 286 -11.03 -7.74 -7.03
CA GLU A 286 -10.44 -8.92 -6.39
C GLU A 286 -9.96 -8.61 -4.97
N ALA A 287 -9.35 -7.45 -4.77
CA ALA A 287 -8.90 -7.01 -3.45
C ALA A 287 -10.07 -6.82 -2.48
N LEU A 288 -11.15 -6.19 -2.92
CA LEU A 288 -12.39 -6.04 -2.14
C LEU A 288 -13.00 -7.40 -1.77
N PHE A 289 -13.02 -8.35 -2.72
CA PHE A 289 -13.52 -9.70 -2.46
C PHE A 289 -12.65 -10.47 -1.46
N GLU A 290 -11.33 -10.31 -1.51
CA GLU A 290 -10.45 -10.93 -0.51
C GLU A 290 -10.72 -10.40 0.90
N ILE A 291 -10.82 -9.07 1.05
CA ILE A 291 -11.14 -8.46 2.35
C ILE A 291 -12.54 -8.89 2.82
N PHE A 292 -13.52 -8.90 1.93
CA PHE A 292 -14.89 -9.32 2.26
C PHE A 292 -14.92 -10.76 2.79
N LYS A 293 -14.25 -11.71 2.11
CA LYS A 293 -14.17 -13.12 2.53
C LYS A 293 -13.51 -13.29 3.90
N ILE A 294 -12.55 -12.44 4.24
CA ILE A 294 -11.89 -12.47 5.55
C ILE A 294 -12.83 -11.97 6.65
N LEU A 295 -13.59 -10.92 6.36
CA LEU A 295 -14.48 -10.28 7.33
C LEU A 295 -15.80 -11.06 7.50
N ARG A 296 -16.32 -11.62 6.42
CA ARG A 296 -17.58 -12.39 6.37
C ARG A 296 -17.38 -13.76 5.72
N PRO A 297 -16.75 -14.69 6.42
CA PRO A 297 -16.53 -16.03 5.89
C PRO A 297 -17.88 -16.74 5.68
N GLY A 298 -18.03 -17.35 4.50
CA GLY A 298 -19.22 -18.11 4.13
C GLY A 298 -20.29 -17.34 3.34
N GLU A 299 -20.18 -16.01 3.24
CA GLU A 299 -21.05 -15.22 2.38
C GLU A 299 -20.43 -15.06 0.98
N PRO A 300 -21.17 -15.28 -0.11
CA PRO A 300 -20.66 -15.00 -1.46
C PRO A 300 -20.53 -13.48 -1.65
N PRO A 301 -19.35 -12.96 -2.06
CA PRO A 301 -19.16 -11.54 -2.28
C PRO A 301 -19.82 -11.09 -3.59
N THR A 302 -20.51 -9.95 -3.56
CA THR A 302 -20.83 -9.16 -4.75
C THR A 302 -20.04 -7.85 -4.69
N ILE A 303 -19.81 -7.19 -5.83
CA ILE A 303 -19.04 -5.93 -5.88
C ILE A 303 -19.70 -4.91 -4.96
N GLU A 304 -21.00 -4.73 -5.06
CA GLU A 304 -21.76 -3.75 -4.27
C GLU A 304 -21.66 -4.01 -2.75
N THR A 305 -21.83 -5.27 -2.33
CA THR A 305 -21.76 -5.62 -0.90
C THR A 305 -20.35 -5.48 -0.34
N ALA A 306 -19.33 -5.79 -1.15
CA ALA A 306 -17.93 -5.64 -0.75
C ALA A 306 -17.53 -4.18 -0.64
N GLU A 307 -17.91 -3.33 -1.61
CA GLU A 307 -17.71 -1.89 -1.56
C GLU A 307 -18.43 -1.24 -0.38
N LEU A 308 -19.70 -1.59 -0.18
CA LEU A 308 -20.48 -1.06 0.94
C LEU A 308 -19.84 -1.44 2.29
N LEU A 309 -19.37 -2.68 2.43
CA LEU A 309 -18.67 -3.12 3.63
C LEU A 309 -17.39 -2.31 3.85
N PHE A 310 -16.56 -2.15 2.83
CA PHE A 310 -15.29 -1.44 2.89
C PHE A 310 -15.50 0.05 3.21
N ASN A 311 -16.45 0.69 2.54
CA ASN A 311 -16.80 2.09 2.79
C ASN A 311 -17.37 2.30 4.20
N ASN A 312 -18.23 1.38 4.66
CA ASN A 312 -18.74 1.44 6.02
C ASN A 312 -17.69 1.23 7.10
N LEU A 313 -16.59 0.51 6.81
CA LEU A 313 -15.51 0.28 7.77
C LEU A 313 -14.57 1.48 7.92
N PHE A 314 -14.27 2.18 6.83
CA PHE A 314 -13.17 3.16 6.80
C PHE A 314 -13.60 4.59 6.43
N PHE A 315 -14.74 4.78 5.76
CA PHE A 315 -15.12 6.07 5.18
C PHE A 315 -16.49 6.59 5.63
N ASN A 316 -17.21 5.86 6.46
CA ASN A 316 -18.51 6.30 6.96
C ASN A 316 -18.35 7.01 8.30
N ALA A 317 -18.33 8.36 8.28
CA ALA A 317 -18.17 9.22 9.45
C ALA A 317 -19.32 9.09 10.47
N ASP A 318 -20.52 8.65 10.06
CA ASP A 318 -21.64 8.46 10.97
C ASP A 318 -21.44 7.23 11.89
N ARG A 319 -20.63 6.27 11.42
CA ARG A 319 -20.40 5.02 12.14
C ARG A 319 -19.04 4.95 12.83
N TYR A 320 -18.03 5.55 12.22
CA TYR A 320 -16.63 5.39 12.62
C TYR A 320 -15.89 6.74 12.60
N ASP A 321 -14.91 6.86 13.47
CA ASP A 321 -13.98 7.99 13.51
C ASP A 321 -12.68 7.64 12.77
#